data_fdcd016396b74bd52f25cd9ce573dc12
#
_entry.id   fdcd016396b74bd52f25cd9ce573dc12
#
_cell.length_a   1.000
_cell.length_b   1.000
_cell.length_c   1.000
_cell.angle_alpha   90.00
_cell.angle_beta   90.00
_cell.angle_gamma   90.00
#
_symmetry.space_group_name_H-M   'P 1'
#
loop_
_entity.id
_entity.type
_entity.pdbx_description
1 polymer ?
#
loop_
_entity_poly.entity_id
_entity_poly.type
_entity_poly.pdbx_seq_one_letter_code
_entity_poly.pdbx_strand_id
1 'polypeptide(L)'
;MDGLTLARSVAEIQCLAGGKVEKIQQPEKDELLFVVHSCGKNERLLISASPENCHIQLTEARPASPVDAPIFLMLLRKYLLNARINSIRQPNSDRVVVVEFEALNELRDCTCFFLHCEIMGKHSNIILVDGNGRIVDAVRRVSPSMSSVRLILPKLEYSAPPAQDKLDPAKAAAEDFLNVLSDAPRPDKALSAAFFGLSPSIAALLFDRCAAEAKSRPVHSDAIETVSDCLAGFYRDLLNARTVPCIALLPSGGRILLPFRPFGLEYREFSTLGAAADEFYRSRAENESIKRRTAAVERVISNAVQRLERKIEKFNLAICDEAELEKLRHFGELLTANLHALPPRAENAKVLDYYRDPSEYIVIPLDNSVSPADNAQKYYKQYRKGKVARETAVVQRETAVAELSYLRGLHCDLSNCASESDLNEIRQELVEQGLIRDSSRRKAERGKPSKNGKGAKGSKLPPSRPHKYLSSDGIEIFVGKNNTQNDRLTFKQSAPEDTWLHTKDIHGSHVIIRFAGEIPPKTLEEAAALAAYYSQARGSSAVPVDYTKRRYVKKPSGAKPGSVIYTNQRTLIITPDEDMINSLKKLN
;
A
#
# COMPACT_ATOMS: atom_id res chain seq x y z
N MET A 1 -12.85 -15.13 0.22
CA MET A 1 -13.88 -16.04 0.81
C MET A 1 -13.72 -17.38 0.14
N ASP A 2 -13.71 -18.50 0.88
CA ASP A 2 -13.74 -19.85 0.30
C ASP A 2 -15.17 -20.35 0.16
N GLY A 3 -15.35 -21.56 -0.43
CA GLY A 3 -16.68 -22.07 -0.72
C GLY A 3 -17.51 -22.38 0.52
N LEU A 4 -16.88 -22.82 1.63
CA LEU A 4 -17.58 -23.09 2.89
C LEU A 4 -18.13 -21.80 3.52
N THR A 5 -17.29 -20.77 3.60
CA THR A 5 -17.71 -19.45 4.12
C THR A 5 -18.76 -18.82 3.19
N LEU A 6 -18.63 -19.05 1.87
CA LEU A 6 -19.60 -18.63 0.88
C LEU A 6 -20.97 -19.33 1.06
N ALA A 7 -20.97 -20.63 1.37
CA ALA A 7 -22.22 -21.38 1.64
C ALA A 7 -22.98 -20.80 2.83
N ARG A 8 -22.26 -20.41 3.90
CA ARG A 8 -22.88 -19.74 5.04
C ARG A 8 -23.41 -18.34 4.68
N SER A 9 -22.69 -17.62 3.82
CA SER A 9 -23.18 -16.33 3.30
C SER A 9 -24.44 -16.51 2.46
N VAL A 10 -24.45 -17.52 1.57
CA VAL A 10 -25.63 -17.85 0.75
C VAL A 10 -26.82 -18.23 1.61
N ALA A 11 -26.62 -18.95 2.71
CA ALA A 11 -27.69 -19.25 3.67
C ALA A 11 -28.30 -17.98 4.31
N GLU A 12 -27.48 -16.96 4.61
CA GLU A 12 -27.98 -15.67 5.14
C GLU A 12 -28.73 -14.84 4.08
N ILE A 13 -28.20 -14.78 2.85
CA ILE A 13 -28.81 -13.98 1.79
C ILE A 13 -30.09 -14.60 1.19
N GLN A 14 -30.45 -15.84 1.55
CA GLN A 14 -31.73 -16.44 1.15
C GLN A 14 -32.96 -15.60 1.54
N CYS A 15 -32.85 -14.77 2.58
CA CYS A 15 -33.92 -13.83 2.97
C CYS A 15 -34.26 -12.81 1.87
N LEU A 16 -33.42 -12.66 0.86
CA LEU A 16 -33.65 -11.78 -0.29
C LEU A 16 -34.50 -12.43 -1.38
N ALA A 17 -34.72 -13.74 -1.36
CA ALA A 17 -35.57 -14.44 -2.31
C ALA A 17 -37.02 -13.90 -2.21
N GLY A 18 -37.65 -13.64 -3.36
CA GLY A 18 -38.94 -12.96 -3.44
C GLY A 18 -38.87 -11.43 -3.32
N GLY A 19 -37.73 -10.88 -2.93
CA GLY A 19 -37.53 -9.44 -2.73
C GLY A 19 -37.40 -8.65 -4.05
N LYS A 20 -37.73 -7.37 -3.98
CA LYS A 20 -37.67 -6.44 -5.12
C LYS A 20 -36.43 -5.57 -5.05
N VAL A 21 -35.71 -5.44 -6.15
CA VAL A 21 -34.53 -4.57 -6.28
C VAL A 21 -34.96 -3.11 -6.37
N GLU A 22 -34.64 -2.32 -5.34
CA GLU A 22 -34.98 -0.89 -5.29
C GLU A 22 -33.85 0.01 -5.79
N LYS A 23 -32.60 -0.38 -5.55
CA LYS A 23 -31.43 0.41 -5.92
C LYS A 23 -30.23 -0.45 -6.23
N ILE A 24 -29.46 -0.02 -7.25
CA ILE A 24 -28.18 -0.64 -7.59
C ILE A 24 -27.11 0.43 -7.61
N GLN A 25 -25.99 0.19 -6.92
CA GLN A 25 -24.85 1.09 -6.83
C GLN A 25 -23.56 0.31 -7.13
N GLN A 26 -22.55 1.01 -7.58
CA GLN A 26 -21.20 0.47 -7.80
C GLN A 26 -20.21 1.39 -7.05
N PRO A 27 -19.95 1.12 -5.77
CA PRO A 27 -19.08 1.95 -4.94
C PRO A 27 -17.64 2.00 -5.46
N GLU A 28 -17.12 0.83 -5.83
CA GLU A 28 -15.80 0.65 -6.40
C GLU A 28 -15.91 -0.06 -7.76
N LYS A 29 -14.83 -0.06 -8.54
CA LYS A 29 -14.81 -0.65 -9.88
C LYS A 29 -15.26 -2.11 -9.90
N ASP A 30 -14.90 -2.88 -8.89
CA ASP A 30 -15.13 -4.31 -8.78
C ASP A 30 -16.20 -4.66 -7.71
N GLU A 31 -17.01 -3.69 -7.25
CA GLU A 31 -18.01 -3.88 -6.20
C GLU A 31 -19.40 -3.43 -6.64
N LEU A 32 -20.41 -4.23 -6.31
CA LEU A 32 -21.82 -3.91 -6.50
C LEU A 32 -22.57 -3.94 -5.18
N LEU A 33 -23.47 -2.98 -4.97
CA LEU A 33 -24.37 -2.92 -3.84
C LEU A 33 -25.81 -2.88 -4.35
N PHE A 34 -26.58 -3.92 -4.03
CA PHE A 34 -28.01 -3.99 -4.29
C PHE A 34 -28.76 -3.63 -3.01
N VAL A 35 -29.76 -2.75 -3.12
CA VAL A 35 -30.75 -2.54 -2.06
C VAL A 35 -32.00 -3.28 -2.49
N VAL A 36 -32.41 -4.26 -1.70
CA VAL A 36 -33.50 -5.18 -1.97
C VAL A 36 -34.56 -5.04 -0.88
N HIS A 37 -35.78 -4.74 -1.26
CA HIS A 37 -36.91 -4.75 -0.35
C HIS A 37 -37.44 -6.19 -0.22
N SER A 38 -37.25 -6.77 0.96
CA SER A 38 -37.71 -8.14 1.26
C SER A 38 -38.25 -8.20 2.69
N CYS A 39 -39.34 -8.93 2.90
CA CYS A 39 -39.95 -9.14 4.23
C CYS A 39 -40.19 -7.83 5.03
N GLY A 40 -40.58 -6.74 4.32
CA GLY A 40 -40.86 -5.43 4.94
C GLY A 40 -39.63 -4.61 5.32
N LYS A 41 -38.43 -5.03 4.93
CA LYS A 41 -37.15 -4.35 5.21
C LYS A 41 -36.34 -4.12 3.94
N ASN A 42 -35.51 -3.11 3.98
CA ASN A 42 -34.50 -2.84 2.95
C ASN A 42 -33.16 -3.41 3.35
N GLU A 43 -32.86 -4.58 2.81
CA GLU A 43 -31.59 -5.27 3.00
C GLU A 43 -30.58 -4.85 1.93
N ARG A 44 -29.28 -4.90 2.27
CA ARG A 44 -28.21 -4.56 1.34
C ARG A 44 -27.35 -5.75 1.06
N LEU A 45 -27.28 -6.14 -0.21
CA LEU A 45 -26.39 -7.19 -0.72
C LEU A 45 -25.16 -6.55 -1.32
N LEU A 46 -24.00 -6.79 -0.72
CA LEU A 46 -22.69 -6.38 -1.23
C LEU A 46 -22.03 -7.55 -1.94
N ILE A 47 -21.57 -7.31 -3.18
CA ILE A 47 -20.84 -8.28 -3.99
C ILE A 47 -19.53 -7.63 -4.41
N SER A 48 -18.40 -8.21 -4.02
CA SER A 48 -17.06 -7.75 -4.40
C SER A 48 -16.35 -8.82 -5.23
N ALA A 49 -15.93 -8.45 -6.45
CA ALA A 49 -15.06 -9.23 -7.32
C ALA A 49 -13.59 -8.76 -7.23
N SER A 50 -13.22 -8.03 -6.17
CA SER A 50 -11.83 -7.62 -5.94
C SER A 50 -10.91 -8.85 -5.84
N PRO A 51 -9.74 -8.88 -6.51
CA PRO A 51 -8.84 -10.03 -6.51
C PRO A 51 -8.42 -10.51 -5.12
N GLU A 52 -8.25 -9.60 -4.20
CA GLU A 52 -7.76 -9.88 -2.84
C GLU A 52 -8.88 -9.98 -1.81
N ASN A 53 -10.01 -9.27 -2.05
CA ASN A 53 -11.13 -9.15 -1.14
C ASN A 53 -12.45 -9.56 -1.79
N CYS A 54 -12.46 -10.67 -2.55
CA CYS A 54 -13.69 -11.17 -3.17
C CYS A 54 -14.64 -11.80 -2.13
N HIS A 55 -15.89 -11.33 -2.13
CA HIS A 55 -16.92 -11.80 -1.20
C HIS A 55 -18.34 -11.41 -1.66
N ILE A 56 -19.34 -12.06 -1.07
CA ILE A 56 -20.75 -11.70 -1.18
C ILE A 56 -21.40 -11.83 0.20
N GLN A 57 -22.18 -10.81 0.62
CA GLN A 57 -22.75 -10.78 1.96
C GLN A 57 -23.87 -9.74 2.10
N LEU A 58 -24.68 -9.86 3.15
CA LEU A 58 -25.47 -8.74 3.66
C LEU A 58 -24.57 -7.74 4.36
N THR A 59 -24.85 -6.46 4.22
CA THR A 59 -24.06 -5.38 4.84
C THR A 59 -24.95 -4.25 5.38
N GLU A 60 -24.54 -3.69 6.50
CA GLU A 60 -25.12 -2.44 7.02
C GLU A 60 -24.40 -1.20 6.46
N ALA A 61 -23.25 -1.38 5.84
CA ALA A 61 -22.45 -0.30 5.29
C ALA A 61 -23.20 0.48 4.19
N ARG A 62 -22.91 1.78 4.11
CA ARG A 62 -23.44 2.70 3.09
C ARG A 62 -22.28 3.38 2.37
N PRO A 63 -21.56 2.63 1.52
CA PRO A 63 -20.44 3.21 0.81
C PRO A 63 -20.90 4.33 -0.11
N ALA A 64 -20.06 5.36 -0.25
CA ALA A 64 -20.29 6.45 -1.19
C ALA A 64 -20.15 5.93 -2.62
N SER A 65 -21.07 6.31 -3.48
CA SER A 65 -20.98 5.98 -4.91
C SER A 65 -20.21 7.06 -5.67
N PRO A 66 -19.41 6.70 -6.68
CA PRO A 66 -18.79 7.67 -7.57
C PRO A 66 -19.84 8.51 -8.31
N VAL A 67 -19.46 9.73 -8.72
CA VAL A 67 -20.34 10.66 -9.42
C VAL A 67 -20.71 10.13 -10.81
N ASP A 68 -19.76 9.47 -11.48
CA ASP A 68 -19.95 8.90 -12.81
C ASP A 68 -20.34 7.42 -12.72
N ALA A 69 -21.45 7.03 -13.33
CA ALA A 69 -21.92 5.65 -13.35
C ALA A 69 -21.20 4.85 -14.45
N PRO A 70 -20.48 3.76 -14.10
CA PRO A 70 -19.88 2.87 -15.10
C PRO A 70 -20.93 2.21 -16.02
N ILE A 71 -20.51 1.83 -17.24
CA ILE A 71 -21.40 1.23 -18.25
C ILE A 71 -22.10 -0.02 -17.71
N PHE A 72 -21.37 -0.88 -16.99
CA PHE A 72 -21.96 -2.09 -16.41
C PHE A 72 -23.07 -1.76 -15.40
N LEU A 73 -22.89 -0.74 -14.56
CA LEU A 73 -23.93 -0.30 -13.64
C LEU A 73 -25.18 0.22 -14.37
N MET A 74 -25.00 0.94 -15.48
CA MET A 74 -26.12 1.41 -16.28
C MET A 74 -26.91 0.25 -16.88
N LEU A 75 -26.24 -0.79 -17.36
CA LEU A 75 -26.88 -2.02 -17.85
C LEU A 75 -27.61 -2.77 -16.73
N LEU A 76 -26.98 -2.93 -15.56
CA LEU A 76 -27.65 -3.56 -14.41
C LEU A 76 -28.92 -2.77 -14.01
N ARG A 77 -28.87 -1.45 -13.98
CA ARG A 77 -30.05 -0.62 -13.70
C ARG A 77 -31.13 -0.75 -14.78
N LYS A 78 -30.74 -0.85 -16.04
CA LYS A 78 -31.69 -1.02 -17.14
C LYS A 78 -32.48 -2.34 -17.00
N TYR A 79 -31.82 -3.43 -16.66
CA TYR A 79 -32.43 -4.75 -16.68
C TYR A 79 -32.93 -5.25 -15.31
N LEU A 80 -32.27 -4.84 -14.20
CA LEU A 80 -32.54 -5.40 -12.88
C LEU A 80 -33.20 -4.40 -11.90
N LEU A 81 -33.32 -3.12 -12.24
CA LEU A 81 -34.04 -2.18 -11.37
C LEU A 81 -35.52 -2.55 -11.37
N ASN A 82 -36.14 -2.68 -10.18
CA ASN A 82 -37.49 -3.15 -9.95
C ASN A 82 -37.71 -4.66 -10.26
N ALA A 83 -36.70 -5.41 -10.68
CA ALA A 83 -36.78 -6.85 -10.83
C ALA A 83 -36.98 -7.55 -9.47
N ARG A 84 -37.57 -8.73 -9.48
CA ARG A 84 -37.72 -9.59 -8.30
C ARG A 84 -36.64 -10.66 -8.31
N ILE A 85 -36.04 -10.93 -7.17
CA ILE A 85 -35.11 -12.07 -6.99
C ILE A 85 -35.94 -13.34 -6.89
N ASN A 86 -35.79 -14.24 -7.84
CA ASN A 86 -36.51 -15.52 -7.87
C ASN A 86 -35.80 -16.58 -7.03
N SER A 87 -34.50 -16.75 -7.25
CA SER A 87 -33.70 -17.73 -6.52
C SER A 87 -32.25 -17.26 -6.30
N ILE A 88 -31.61 -17.79 -5.25
CA ILE A 88 -30.18 -17.61 -4.97
C ILE A 88 -29.60 -18.98 -4.69
N ARG A 89 -28.59 -19.38 -5.46
CA ARG A 89 -28.01 -20.73 -5.36
C ARG A 89 -26.49 -20.71 -5.51
N GLN A 90 -25.84 -21.65 -4.84
CA GLN A 90 -24.42 -21.96 -4.96
C GLN A 90 -24.28 -23.35 -5.60
N PRO A 91 -24.00 -23.46 -6.91
CA PRO A 91 -23.87 -24.75 -7.56
C PRO A 91 -22.71 -25.57 -6.99
N ASN A 92 -22.96 -26.82 -6.62
CA ASN A 92 -21.98 -27.80 -6.16
C ASN A 92 -21.09 -27.33 -5.00
N SER A 93 -21.55 -26.40 -4.17
CA SER A 93 -20.73 -25.76 -3.12
C SER A 93 -19.43 -25.11 -3.63
N ASP A 94 -19.31 -24.85 -4.94
CA ASP A 94 -18.18 -24.15 -5.53
C ASP A 94 -18.27 -22.62 -5.23
N ARG A 95 -17.24 -21.88 -5.56
CA ARG A 95 -17.13 -20.43 -5.32
C ARG A 95 -17.87 -19.60 -6.36
N VAL A 96 -19.04 -20.05 -6.78
CA VAL A 96 -19.96 -19.36 -7.69
C VAL A 96 -21.32 -19.23 -7.02
N VAL A 97 -21.86 -18.02 -7.01
CA VAL A 97 -23.25 -17.77 -6.61
C VAL A 97 -24.03 -17.28 -7.81
N VAL A 98 -25.19 -17.86 -8.05
CA VAL A 98 -26.10 -17.46 -9.12
C VAL A 98 -27.34 -16.85 -8.49
N VAL A 99 -27.61 -15.58 -8.82
CA VAL A 99 -28.83 -14.88 -8.44
C VAL A 99 -29.70 -14.76 -9.66
N GLU A 100 -30.89 -15.36 -9.60
CA GLU A 100 -31.89 -15.34 -10.67
C GLU A 100 -32.88 -14.19 -10.43
N PHE A 101 -33.08 -13.38 -11.46
CA PHE A 101 -33.99 -12.24 -11.44
C PHE A 101 -35.10 -12.42 -12.44
N GLU A 102 -36.31 -12.12 -12.03
CA GLU A 102 -37.47 -11.95 -12.89
C GLU A 102 -37.72 -10.46 -13.10
N ALA A 103 -37.65 -10.01 -14.34
CA ALA A 103 -37.84 -8.62 -14.73
C ALA A 103 -38.91 -8.51 -15.81
N LEU A 104 -39.59 -7.37 -15.85
CA LEU A 104 -40.51 -7.05 -16.93
C LEU A 104 -39.76 -6.26 -18.00
N ASN A 105 -39.86 -6.68 -19.25
CA ASN A 105 -39.36 -5.94 -20.39
C ASN A 105 -40.25 -4.70 -20.71
N GLU A 106 -39.89 -3.91 -21.73
CA GLU A 106 -40.64 -2.71 -22.16
C GLU A 106 -42.06 -3.05 -22.62
N LEU A 107 -42.29 -4.30 -23.06
CA LEU A 107 -43.62 -4.82 -23.49
C LEU A 107 -44.41 -5.44 -22.34
N ARG A 108 -43.85 -5.45 -21.11
CA ARG A 108 -44.37 -6.10 -19.90
C ARG A 108 -44.37 -7.64 -19.93
N ASP A 109 -43.57 -8.26 -20.82
CA ASP A 109 -43.35 -9.69 -20.77
C ASP A 109 -42.33 -10.02 -19.68
N CYS A 110 -42.53 -11.14 -19.01
CA CYS A 110 -41.57 -11.67 -18.03
C CYS A 110 -40.30 -12.16 -18.72
N THR A 111 -39.16 -11.62 -18.28
CA THR A 111 -37.84 -12.04 -18.76
C THR A 111 -36.97 -12.41 -17.57
N CYS A 112 -36.18 -13.48 -17.72
CA CYS A 112 -35.25 -13.91 -16.69
C CYS A 112 -33.83 -13.41 -16.98
N PHE A 113 -33.13 -13.02 -15.91
CA PHE A 113 -31.71 -12.69 -15.95
C PHE A 113 -30.99 -13.42 -14.84
N PHE A 114 -29.74 -13.82 -15.10
CA PHE A 114 -28.89 -14.50 -14.13
C PHE A 114 -27.65 -13.66 -13.85
N LEU A 115 -27.40 -13.36 -12.59
CA LEU A 115 -26.16 -12.71 -12.15
C LEU A 115 -25.24 -13.78 -11.58
N HIS A 116 -24.21 -14.14 -12.35
CA HIS A 116 -23.17 -15.06 -11.92
C HIS A 116 -22.08 -14.31 -11.17
N CYS A 117 -21.97 -14.56 -9.87
CA CYS A 117 -20.97 -13.99 -8.98
C CYS A 117 -19.88 -15.04 -8.72
N GLU A 118 -18.76 -14.92 -9.42
CA GLU A 118 -17.62 -15.83 -9.31
C GLU A 118 -16.63 -15.27 -8.29
N ILE A 119 -16.46 -15.94 -7.14
CA ILE A 119 -15.65 -15.50 -5.99
C ILE A 119 -14.34 -16.31 -5.95
N MET A 120 -13.47 -16.08 -6.94
CA MET A 120 -12.29 -16.92 -7.22
C MET A 120 -10.95 -16.15 -7.17
N GLY A 121 -10.80 -15.20 -6.24
CA GLY A 121 -9.59 -14.39 -6.08
C GLY A 121 -9.28 -13.59 -7.35
N LYS A 122 -8.11 -13.74 -7.93
CA LYS A 122 -7.70 -13.01 -9.16
C LYS A 122 -8.62 -13.25 -10.37
N HIS A 123 -9.36 -14.35 -10.37
CA HIS A 123 -10.31 -14.73 -11.43
C HIS A 123 -11.76 -14.37 -11.09
N SER A 124 -11.99 -13.65 -9.99
CA SER A 124 -13.33 -13.22 -9.60
C SER A 124 -13.96 -12.30 -10.65
N ASN A 125 -15.27 -12.48 -10.86
CA ASN A 125 -16.04 -11.70 -11.81
C ASN A 125 -17.52 -11.62 -11.41
N ILE A 126 -18.24 -10.63 -11.93
CA ILE A 126 -19.70 -10.53 -11.82
C ILE A 126 -20.21 -10.38 -13.25
N ILE A 127 -21.03 -11.34 -13.68
CA ILE A 127 -21.44 -11.50 -15.08
C ILE A 127 -22.96 -11.51 -15.13
N LEU A 128 -23.55 -10.62 -15.92
CA LEU A 128 -24.98 -10.61 -16.21
C LEU A 128 -25.25 -11.45 -17.47
N VAL A 129 -26.13 -12.41 -17.34
CA VAL A 129 -26.55 -13.35 -18.42
C VAL A 129 -28.05 -13.23 -18.61
N ASP A 130 -28.50 -13.25 -19.85
CA ASP A 130 -29.94 -13.24 -20.21
C ASP A 130 -30.58 -14.63 -20.09
N GLY A 131 -31.90 -14.72 -20.26
CA GLY A 131 -32.67 -15.97 -20.21
C GLY A 131 -32.29 -17.00 -21.27
N ASN A 132 -31.56 -16.61 -22.31
CA ASN A 132 -31.06 -17.50 -23.37
C ASN A 132 -29.62 -17.97 -23.11
N GLY A 133 -29.06 -17.70 -21.95
CA GLY A 133 -27.69 -18.09 -21.58
C GLY A 133 -26.60 -17.18 -22.18
N ARG A 134 -26.94 -16.03 -22.79
CA ARG A 134 -25.96 -15.12 -23.40
C ARG A 134 -25.52 -14.05 -22.42
N ILE A 135 -24.24 -13.77 -22.42
CA ILE A 135 -23.63 -12.70 -21.62
C ILE A 135 -24.13 -11.34 -22.10
N VAL A 136 -24.80 -10.60 -21.23
CA VAL A 136 -25.17 -9.20 -21.46
C VAL A 136 -23.94 -8.32 -21.27
N ASP A 137 -23.27 -8.43 -20.14
CA ASP A 137 -21.98 -7.79 -19.84
C ASP A 137 -21.38 -8.36 -18.54
N ALA A 138 -20.16 -7.90 -18.19
CA ALA A 138 -19.45 -8.31 -16.98
C ALA A 138 -18.63 -7.15 -16.41
N VAL A 139 -18.35 -7.20 -15.09
CA VAL A 139 -17.41 -6.26 -14.43
C VAL A 139 -16.04 -6.33 -15.08
N ARG A 140 -15.59 -7.54 -15.42
CA ARG A 140 -14.33 -7.79 -16.15
C ARG A 140 -14.61 -8.58 -17.42
N ARG A 141 -14.39 -7.94 -18.55
CA ARG A 141 -14.42 -8.62 -19.85
C ARG A 141 -13.09 -9.36 -20.03
N VAL A 142 -13.16 -10.62 -20.44
CA VAL A 142 -12.00 -11.50 -20.70
C VAL A 142 -11.93 -11.76 -22.20
N SER A 143 -10.93 -11.18 -22.84
CA SER A 143 -10.67 -11.32 -24.29
C SER A 143 -9.75 -12.50 -24.58
N PRO A 144 -9.65 -12.95 -25.86
CA PRO A 144 -8.72 -14.03 -26.27
C PRO A 144 -7.25 -13.75 -25.93
N SER A 145 -6.86 -12.49 -25.83
CA SER A 145 -5.50 -12.10 -25.44
C SER A 145 -5.23 -12.26 -23.93
N MET A 146 -6.30 -12.37 -23.10
CA MET A 146 -6.20 -12.48 -21.65
C MET A 146 -6.35 -13.93 -21.17
N SER A 147 -7.08 -14.76 -21.89
CA SER A 147 -7.32 -16.17 -21.54
C SER A 147 -7.58 -16.99 -22.79
N SER A 148 -6.93 -18.15 -22.89
CA SER A 148 -7.21 -19.17 -23.90
C SER A 148 -8.28 -20.18 -23.48
N VAL A 149 -8.59 -20.21 -22.16
CA VAL A 149 -9.49 -21.23 -21.60
C VAL A 149 -10.95 -20.79 -21.65
N ARG A 150 -11.24 -19.50 -21.40
CA ARG A 150 -12.60 -19.01 -21.26
C ARG A 150 -12.70 -17.54 -21.65
N LEU A 151 -13.71 -17.22 -22.47
CA LEU A 151 -13.99 -15.86 -22.92
C LEU A 151 -15.22 -15.31 -22.19
N ILE A 152 -15.16 -14.05 -21.76
CA ILE A 152 -16.29 -13.35 -21.12
C ILE A 152 -16.48 -12.03 -21.85
N LEU A 153 -17.28 -12.08 -22.92
CA LEU A 153 -17.59 -10.93 -23.77
C LEU A 153 -19.09 -10.84 -24.03
N PRO A 154 -19.67 -9.65 -24.22
CA PRO A 154 -21.06 -9.49 -24.54
C PRO A 154 -21.50 -10.31 -25.78
N LYS A 155 -22.69 -10.86 -25.72
CA LYS A 155 -23.34 -11.71 -26.74
C LYS A 155 -22.80 -13.13 -26.89
N LEU A 156 -21.69 -13.49 -26.24
CA LEU A 156 -21.24 -14.88 -26.17
C LEU A 156 -22.09 -15.68 -25.18
N GLU A 157 -22.16 -16.98 -25.39
CA GLU A 157 -22.79 -17.92 -24.45
C GLU A 157 -21.94 -18.01 -23.17
N TYR A 158 -22.60 -17.97 -22.02
CA TYR A 158 -21.93 -18.13 -20.74
C TYR A 158 -21.47 -19.56 -20.55
N SER A 159 -20.21 -19.76 -20.31
CA SER A 159 -19.62 -21.03 -19.87
C SER A 159 -19.21 -20.93 -18.41
N ALA A 160 -19.53 -21.96 -17.62
CA ALA A 160 -19.10 -22.03 -16.21
C ALA A 160 -17.55 -22.15 -16.10
N PRO A 161 -16.96 -21.82 -14.95
CA PRO A 161 -15.56 -22.15 -14.68
C PRO A 161 -15.28 -23.65 -14.92
N PRO A 162 -14.01 -24.03 -15.26
CA PRO A 162 -13.67 -25.44 -15.51
C PRO A 162 -14.12 -26.34 -14.37
N ALA A 163 -14.81 -27.41 -14.70
CA ALA A 163 -15.29 -28.40 -13.73
C ALA A 163 -14.09 -29.06 -13.02
N GLN A 164 -14.26 -29.37 -11.75
CA GLN A 164 -13.34 -30.20 -10.96
C GLN A 164 -14.05 -31.51 -10.63
N ASP A 165 -13.30 -32.59 -10.57
CA ASP A 165 -13.83 -33.89 -10.14
C ASP A 165 -13.80 -33.97 -8.61
N LYS A 166 -14.81 -33.39 -7.95
CA LYS A 166 -14.95 -33.35 -6.50
C LYS A 166 -16.38 -33.59 -6.07
N LEU A 167 -16.53 -34.06 -4.85
CA LEU A 167 -17.83 -34.29 -4.21
C LEU A 167 -18.43 -32.98 -3.71
N ASP A 168 -19.75 -32.86 -3.79
CA ASP A 168 -20.48 -31.75 -3.18
C ASP A 168 -20.69 -32.02 -1.69
N PRO A 169 -20.02 -31.30 -0.77
CA PRO A 169 -20.11 -31.56 0.66
C PRO A 169 -21.50 -31.29 1.23
N ALA A 170 -22.32 -30.50 0.55
CA ALA A 170 -23.71 -30.25 0.94
C ALA A 170 -24.64 -31.46 0.75
N LYS A 171 -24.25 -32.38 -0.13
CA LYS A 171 -25.00 -33.63 -0.45
C LYS A 171 -24.33 -34.87 0.11
N ALA A 172 -23.09 -34.73 0.59
CA ALA A 172 -22.31 -35.85 1.10
C ALA A 172 -22.91 -36.43 2.39
N ALA A 173 -22.98 -37.76 2.47
CA ALA A 173 -23.31 -38.50 3.68
C ALA A 173 -22.06 -38.70 4.57
N ALA A 174 -22.22 -39.13 5.80
CA ALA A 174 -21.10 -39.45 6.69
C ALA A 174 -20.15 -40.48 6.10
N GLU A 175 -20.69 -41.46 5.34
CA GLU A 175 -19.91 -42.51 4.64
C GLU A 175 -18.94 -41.91 3.61
N ASP A 176 -19.32 -40.85 2.90
CA ASP A 176 -18.45 -40.17 1.92
C ASP A 176 -17.24 -39.54 2.61
N PHE A 177 -17.46 -38.90 3.77
CA PHE A 177 -16.37 -38.36 4.59
C PHE A 177 -15.50 -39.47 5.18
N LEU A 178 -16.10 -40.56 5.63
CA LEU A 178 -15.40 -41.71 6.17
C LEU A 178 -14.46 -42.34 5.13
N ASN A 179 -14.96 -42.57 3.91
CA ASN A 179 -14.18 -43.13 2.81
C ASN A 179 -12.96 -42.25 2.46
N VAL A 180 -13.09 -40.92 2.55
CA VAL A 180 -11.98 -39.97 2.29
C VAL A 180 -10.97 -39.93 3.42
N LEU A 181 -11.41 -40.17 4.67
CA LEU A 181 -10.57 -40.02 5.87
C LEU A 181 -9.90 -41.31 6.33
N SER A 182 -10.47 -42.50 6.03
CA SER A 182 -10.04 -43.81 6.57
C SER A 182 -8.56 -44.10 6.37
N ASP A 183 -8.01 -43.81 5.19
CA ASP A 183 -6.63 -44.11 4.82
C ASP A 183 -5.77 -42.84 4.63
N ALA A 184 -6.28 -41.67 5.07
CA ALA A 184 -5.64 -40.41 4.79
C ALA A 184 -4.57 -40.03 5.85
N PRO A 185 -3.28 -40.01 5.50
CA PRO A 185 -2.23 -39.58 6.42
C PRO A 185 -2.33 -38.09 6.76
N ARG A 186 -3.03 -37.32 5.92
CA ARG A 186 -3.26 -35.88 6.07
C ARG A 186 -4.71 -35.53 5.80
N PRO A 187 -5.57 -35.56 6.84
CA PRO A 187 -7.01 -35.31 6.72
C PRO A 187 -7.35 -33.97 6.05
N ASP A 188 -6.59 -32.91 6.37
CA ASP A 188 -6.74 -31.57 5.81
C ASP A 188 -6.60 -31.55 4.28
N LYS A 189 -5.60 -32.25 3.77
CA LYS A 189 -5.37 -32.37 2.33
C LYS A 189 -6.38 -33.26 1.65
N ALA A 190 -6.73 -34.39 2.28
CA ALA A 190 -7.73 -35.33 1.76
C ALA A 190 -9.10 -34.65 1.59
N LEU A 191 -9.59 -33.95 2.63
CA LEU A 191 -10.84 -33.20 2.58
C LEU A 191 -10.81 -32.11 1.51
N SER A 192 -9.74 -31.33 1.41
CA SER A 192 -9.63 -30.25 0.41
C SER A 192 -9.49 -30.76 -1.03
N ALA A 193 -8.94 -31.97 -1.21
CA ALA A 193 -8.85 -32.63 -2.53
C ALA A 193 -10.17 -33.25 -2.97
N ALA A 194 -10.88 -33.88 -2.05
CA ALA A 194 -12.09 -34.64 -2.36
C ALA A 194 -13.36 -33.77 -2.45
N PHE A 195 -13.46 -32.70 -1.68
CA PHE A 195 -14.69 -31.91 -1.58
C PHE A 195 -14.54 -30.52 -2.17
N PHE A 196 -15.61 -30.02 -2.82
CA PHE A 196 -15.69 -28.65 -3.28
C PHE A 196 -15.67 -27.65 -2.13
N GLY A 197 -15.17 -26.45 -2.40
CA GLY A 197 -15.30 -25.29 -1.53
C GLY A 197 -14.40 -25.29 -0.31
N LEU A 198 -13.64 -26.35 -0.03
CA LEU A 198 -12.71 -26.43 1.08
C LEU A 198 -11.27 -26.04 0.67
N SER A 199 -10.73 -24.98 1.29
CA SER A 199 -9.30 -24.71 1.23
C SER A 199 -8.56 -25.58 2.26
N PRO A 200 -7.26 -25.92 2.04
CA PRO A 200 -6.52 -26.76 2.99
C PRO A 200 -6.49 -26.21 4.42
N SER A 201 -6.36 -24.89 4.58
CA SER A 201 -6.35 -24.24 5.89
C SER A 201 -7.69 -24.31 6.61
N ILE A 202 -8.80 -24.17 5.90
CA ILE A 202 -10.15 -24.30 6.50
C ILE A 202 -10.49 -25.76 6.75
N ALA A 203 -10.09 -26.68 5.86
CA ALA A 203 -10.24 -28.10 6.08
C ALA A 203 -9.54 -28.58 7.37
N ALA A 204 -8.32 -28.09 7.63
CA ALA A 204 -7.60 -28.37 8.88
C ALA A 204 -8.38 -27.88 10.12
N LEU A 205 -8.78 -26.61 10.13
CA LEU A 205 -9.52 -26.03 11.26
C LEU A 205 -10.88 -26.71 11.49
N LEU A 206 -11.55 -27.13 10.42
CA LEU A 206 -12.82 -27.84 10.51
C LEU A 206 -12.61 -29.25 11.05
N PHE A 207 -11.58 -29.96 10.57
CA PHE A 207 -11.24 -31.29 11.05
C PHE A 207 -10.86 -31.26 12.54
N ASP A 208 -10.00 -30.32 12.96
CA ASP A 208 -9.57 -30.17 14.37
C ASP A 208 -10.76 -29.89 15.28
N ARG A 209 -11.72 -29.08 14.85
CA ARG A 209 -12.96 -28.84 15.57
C ARG A 209 -13.78 -30.12 15.73
N CYS A 210 -14.03 -30.85 14.64
CA CYS A 210 -14.83 -32.08 14.68
C CYS A 210 -14.11 -33.18 15.47
N ALA A 211 -12.79 -33.28 15.40
CA ALA A 211 -11.99 -34.19 16.21
C ALA A 211 -12.02 -33.86 17.71
N ALA A 212 -12.03 -32.59 18.06
CA ALA A 212 -12.20 -32.16 19.46
C ALA A 212 -13.61 -32.48 19.98
N GLU A 213 -14.62 -32.25 19.15
CA GLU A 213 -16.02 -32.57 19.50
C GLU A 213 -16.22 -34.12 19.63
N ALA A 214 -15.61 -34.91 18.76
CA ALA A 214 -15.65 -36.37 18.81
C ALA A 214 -15.02 -36.90 20.11
N LYS A 215 -13.88 -36.37 20.56
CA LYS A 215 -13.21 -36.74 21.82
C LYS A 215 -14.05 -36.46 23.07
N SER A 216 -14.99 -35.54 23.00
CA SER A 216 -15.84 -35.16 24.12
C SER A 216 -17.08 -36.08 24.28
N ARG A 217 -17.36 -36.93 23.30
CA ARG A 217 -18.50 -37.87 23.32
C ARG A 217 -18.09 -39.21 23.92
N PRO A 218 -18.82 -39.76 24.90
CA PRO A 218 -18.54 -41.07 25.49
C PRO A 218 -19.10 -42.19 24.61
N VAL A 219 -18.46 -42.49 23.47
CA VAL A 219 -18.96 -43.54 22.53
C VAL A 219 -17.83 -44.47 22.12
N HIS A 220 -18.13 -45.77 22.08
CA HIS A 220 -17.27 -46.87 21.65
C HIS A 220 -17.14 -47.03 20.12
N SER A 221 -17.30 -45.96 19.34
CA SER A 221 -17.13 -45.98 17.88
C SER A 221 -15.72 -45.50 17.50
N ASP A 222 -15.23 -45.94 16.33
CA ASP A 222 -13.97 -45.47 15.78
C ASP A 222 -13.96 -43.91 15.69
N ALA A 223 -12.87 -43.32 16.14
CA ALA A 223 -12.75 -41.86 16.22
C ALA A 223 -13.00 -41.16 14.87
N ILE A 224 -12.68 -41.84 13.76
CA ILE A 224 -12.87 -41.33 12.39
C ILE A 224 -14.37 -41.36 11.98
N GLU A 225 -15.12 -42.39 12.36
CA GLU A 225 -16.58 -42.45 12.11
C GLU A 225 -17.29 -41.29 12.80
N THR A 226 -16.96 -41.02 14.08
CA THR A 226 -17.54 -39.93 14.83
C THR A 226 -17.19 -38.56 14.23
N VAL A 227 -15.97 -38.38 13.70
CA VAL A 227 -15.57 -37.16 12.99
C VAL A 227 -16.35 -37.01 11.69
N SER A 228 -16.58 -38.09 10.95
CA SER A 228 -17.35 -38.08 9.69
C SER A 228 -18.81 -37.70 9.92
N ASP A 229 -19.44 -38.22 10.97
CA ASP A 229 -20.78 -37.83 11.40
C ASP A 229 -20.84 -36.35 11.80
N CYS A 230 -19.81 -35.87 12.53
CA CYS A 230 -19.69 -34.49 12.91
C CYS A 230 -19.57 -33.56 11.69
N LEU A 231 -18.78 -33.94 10.68
CA LEU A 231 -18.64 -33.19 9.43
C LEU A 231 -19.96 -33.11 8.65
N ALA A 232 -20.66 -34.22 8.48
CA ALA A 232 -21.97 -34.26 7.81
C ALA A 232 -23.02 -33.41 8.57
N GLY A 233 -23.05 -33.50 9.90
CA GLY A 233 -23.90 -32.68 10.77
C GLY A 233 -23.56 -31.20 10.67
N PHE A 234 -22.29 -30.87 10.65
CA PHE A 234 -21.81 -29.51 10.51
C PHE A 234 -22.27 -28.82 9.20
N TYR A 235 -22.16 -29.51 8.06
CA TYR A 235 -22.65 -28.95 6.79
C TYR A 235 -24.15 -28.69 6.80
N ARG A 236 -24.94 -29.59 7.42
CA ARG A 236 -26.39 -29.38 7.62
C ARG A 236 -26.67 -28.11 8.45
N ASP A 237 -25.94 -27.90 9.53
CA ASP A 237 -26.08 -26.70 10.37
C ASP A 237 -25.62 -25.44 9.68
N LEU A 238 -24.55 -25.54 8.88
CA LEU A 238 -24.03 -24.43 8.06
C LEU A 238 -25.08 -23.92 7.07
N LEU A 239 -25.72 -24.85 6.32
CA LEU A 239 -26.71 -24.50 5.31
C LEU A 239 -28.01 -23.97 5.91
N ASN A 240 -28.32 -24.33 7.16
CA ASN A 240 -29.45 -23.79 7.93
C ASN A 240 -29.08 -22.53 8.75
N ALA A 241 -27.93 -21.93 8.50
CA ALA A 241 -27.42 -20.75 9.20
C ALA A 241 -27.33 -20.88 10.74
N ARG A 242 -27.18 -22.12 11.26
CA ARG A 242 -27.10 -22.40 12.71
C ARG A 242 -25.68 -22.32 13.27
N THR A 243 -24.65 -22.22 12.42
CA THR A 243 -23.26 -22.06 12.85
C THR A 243 -22.99 -20.62 13.28
N VAL A 244 -22.06 -20.41 14.24
CA VAL A 244 -21.69 -19.10 14.75
C VAL A 244 -20.47 -18.58 13.99
N PRO A 245 -20.61 -17.48 13.21
CA PRO A 245 -19.50 -16.88 12.50
C PRO A 245 -18.52 -16.19 13.45
N CYS A 246 -17.24 -16.23 13.11
CA CYS A 246 -16.21 -15.57 13.89
C CYS A 246 -15.04 -15.07 13.04
N ILE A 247 -14.26 -14.17 13.61
CA ILE A 247 -12.93 -13.79 13.12
C ILE A 247 -11.91 -14.36 14.09
N ALA A 248 -11.06 -15.27 13.60
CA ALA A 248 -10.02 -15.91 14.40
C ALA A 248 -8.64 -15.34 14.09
N LEU A 249 -7.74 -15.39 15.10
CA LEU A 249 -6.35 -15.02 14.98
C LEU A 249 -5.51 -16.27 14.75
N LEU A 250 -4.78 -16.31 13.64
CA LEU A 250 -3.88 -17.42 13.32
C LEU A 250 -2.54 -17.26 14.08
N PRO A 251 -1.83 -18.36 14.39
CA PRO A 251 -0.50 -18.29 15.03
C PRO A 251 0.53 -17.45 14.26
N SER A 252 0.32 -17.28 12.95
CA SER A 252 1.14 -16.40 12.10
C SER A 252 0.83 -14.90 12.26
N GLY A 253 -0.07 -14.52 13.16
CA GLY A 253 -0.54 -13.14 13.33
C GLY A 253 -1.60 -12.70 12.31
N GLY A 254 -1.96 -13.55 11.34
CA GLY A 254 -3.01 -13.29 10.36
C GLY A 254 -4.41 -13.47 10.94
N ARG A 255 -5.39 -12.72 10.41
CA ARG A 255 -6.82 -12.89 10.76
C ARG A 255 -7.52 -13.70 9.67
N ILE A 256 -8.44 -14.57 10.06
CA ILE A 256 -9.27 -15.37 9.16
C ILE A 256 -10.76 -15.26 9.52
N LEU A 257 -11.61 -15.12 8.51
CA LEU A 257 -13.06 -15.13 8.65
C LEU A 257 -13.53 -16.58 8.53
N LEU A 258 -14.23 -17.08 9.53
CA LEU A 258 -14.74 -18.45 9.62
C LEU A 258 -16.25 -18.43 9.85
N PRO A 259 -16.99 -19.36 9.25
CA PRO A 259 -18.42 -19.55 9.49
C PRO A 259 -18.70 -20.40 10.74
N PHE A 260 -17.66 -20.71 11.55
CA PHE A 260 -17.75 -21.57 12.73
C PHE A 260 -16.69 -21.19 13.77
N ARG A 261 -16.88 -21.65 15.01
CA ARG A 261 -15.91 -21.53 16.10
C ARG A 261 -14.74 -22.51 15.88
N PRO A 262 -13.50 -22.04 15.71
CA PRO A 262 -12.34 -22.94 15.59
C PRO A 262 -11.94 -23.50 16.97
N PHE A 263 -11.30 -24.65 16.97
CA PHE A 263 -10.68 -25.20 18.16
C PHE A 263 -9.24 -24.66 18.33
N GLY A 264 -8.85 -24.31 19.55
CA GLY A 264 -7.46 -23.94 19.88
C GLY A 264 -6.98 -22.58 19.37
N LEU A 265 -7.86 -21.72 18.87
CA LEU A 265 -7.51 -20.36 18.43
C LEU A 265 -8.28 -19.31 19.23
N GLU A 266 -7.69 -18.13 19.39
CA GLU A 266 -8.42 -16.94 19.84
C GLU A 266 -9.36 -16.46 18.73
N TYR A 267 -10.61 -16.20 19.06
CA TYR A 267 -11.60 -15.71 18.11
C TYR A 267 -12.60 -14.74 18.74
N ARG A 268 -13.20 -13.92 17.87
CA ARG A 268 -14.33 -13.04 18.22
C ARG A 268 -15.58 -13.47 17.45
N GLU A 269 -16.67 -13.67 18.16
CA GLU A 269 -17.96 -14.08 17.60
C GLU A 269 -18.78 -12.92 17.07
N PHE A 270 -19.63 -13.24 16.10
CA PHE A 270 -20.60 -12.30 15.52
C PHE A 270 -21.97 -12.96 15.38
N SER A 271 -23.02 -12.15 15.41
CA SER A 271 -24.40 -12.61 15.25
C SER A 271 -24.69 -13.12 13.85
N THR A 272 -24.06 -12.52 12.82
CA THR A 272 -24.21 -12.86 11.42
C THR A 272 -22.86 -12.91 10.71
N LEU A 273 -22.76 -13.67 9.64
CA LEU A 273 -21.56 -13.68 8.81
C LEU A 273 -21.35 -12.32 8.11
N GLY A 274 -22.45 -11.65 7.73
CA GLY A 274 -22.40 -10.31 7.16
C GLY A 274 -21.73 -9.30 8.09
N ALA A 275 -22.05 -9.29 9.39
CA ALA A 275 -21.41 -8.41 10.37
C ALA A 275 -19.92 -8.73 10.56
N ALA A 276 -19.55 -10.03 10.61
CA ALA A 276 -18.17 -10.47 10.69
C ALA A 276 -17.37 -10.05 9.45
N ALA A 277 -17.95 -10.22 8.28
CA ALA A 277 -17.34 -9.90 7.00
C ALA A 277 -17.19 -8.37 6.81
N ASP A 278 -18.16 -7.57 7.23
CA ASP A 278 -18.06 -6.10 7.22
C ASP A 278 -16.85 -5.62 8.03
N GLU A 279 -16.64 -6.17 9.24
CA GLU A 279 -15.46 -5.82 10.04
C GLU A 279 -14.15 -6.34 9.40
N PHE A 280 -14.15 -7.59 8.93
CA PHE A 280 -12.99 -8.24 8.35
C PHE A 280 -12.52 -7.55 7.07
N TYR A 281 -13.43 -7.32 6.11
CA TYR A 281 -13.07 -6.76 4.81
C TYR A 281 -12.88 -5.24 4.88
N ARG A 282 -13.57 -4.51 5.76
CA ARG A 282 -13.33 -3.08 5.97
C ARG A 282 -11.90 -2.83 6.43
N SER A 283 -11.42 -3.56 7.43
CA SER A 283 -10.05 -3.41 7.92
C SER A 283 -9.01 -3.77 6.84
N ARG A 284 -9.28 -4.76 5.99
CA ARG A 284 -8.42 -5.11 4.87
C ARG A 284 -8.44 -4.05 3.77
N ALA A 285 -9.61 -3.54 3.40
CA ALA A 285 -9.74 -2.52 2.36
C ALA A 285 -9.07 -1.20 2.77
N GLU A 286 -9.19 -0.78 4.03
CA GLU A 286 -8.47 0.37 4.58
C GLU A 286 -6.95 0.17 4.48
N ASN A 287 -6.44 -0.98 4.93
CA ASN A 287 -5.02 -1.31 4.85
C ASN A 287 -4.50 -1.38 3.40
N GLU A 288 -5.26 -1.94 2.48
CA GLU A 288 -4.89 -1.98 1.06
C GLU A 288 -4.94 -0.60 0.40
N SER A 289 -5.92 0.22 0.74
CA SER A 289 -6.00 1.60 0.26
C SER A 289 -4.77 2.39 0.72
N ILE A 290 -4.38 2.24 2.00
CA ILE A 290 -3.16 2.84 2.53
C ILE A 290 -1.94 2.31 1.77
N LYS A 291 -1.78 0.99 1.62
CA LYS A 291 -0.65 0.38 0.90
C LYS A 291 -0.54 0.87 -0.54
N ARG A 292 -1.64 0.91 -1.29
CA ARG A 292 -1.65 1.40 -2.69
C ARG A 292 -1.26 2.87 -2.78
N ARG A 293 -1.78 3.71 -1.87
CA ARG A 293 -1.45 5.14 -1.83
C ARG A 293 -0.01 5.36 -1.40
N THR A 294 0.49 4.59 -0.42
CA THR A 294 1.89 4.59 0.01
C THR A 294 2.81 4.22 -1.15
N ALA A 295 2.54 3.12 -1.85
CA ALA A 295 3.33 2.70 -3.01
C ALA A 295 3.33 3.76 -4.15
N ALA A 296 2.24 4.49 -4.35
CA ALA A 296 2.19 5.58 -5.33
C ALA A 296 3.10 6.76 -4.92
N VAL A 297 3.12 7.12 -3.65
CA VAL A 297 3.99 8.17 -3.10
C VAL A 297 5.45 7.73 -3.13
N GLU A 298 5.72 6.49 -2.73
CA GLU A 298 7.05 5.87 -2.76
C GLU A 298 7.67 5.90 -4.16
N ARG A 299 6.88 5.56 -5.19
CA ARG A 299 7.34 5.64 -6.58
C ARG A 299 7.75 7.06 -6.99
N VAL A 300 7.02 8.08 -6.53
CA VAL A 300 7.37 9.48 -6.82
C VAL A 300 8.69 9.85 -6.15
N ILE A 301 8.87 9.50 -4.88
CA ILE A 301 10.11 9.77 -4.13
C ILE A 301 11.28 9.02 -4.77
N SER A 302 11.15 7.72 -5.06
CA SER A 302 12.20 6.91 -5.68
C SER A 302 12.63 7.44 -7.03
N ASN A 303 11.70 7.87 -7.89
CA ASN A 303 12.02 8.50 -9.18
C ASN A 303 12.77 9.82 -9.01
N ALA A 304 12.39 10.62 -8.01
CA ALA A 304 13.08 11.89 -7.72
C ALA A 304 14.50 11.63 -7.17
N VAL A 305 14.68 10.65 -6.29
CA VAL A 305 15.98 10.20 -5.77
C VAL A 305 16.90 9.78 -6.92
N GLN A 306 16.46 8.86 -7.78
CA GLN A 306 17.27 8.39 -8.91
C GLN A 306 17.67 9.53 -9.87
N ARG A 307 16.77 10.48 -10.09
CA ARG A 307 17.08 11.65 -10.93
C ARG A 307 18.17 12.53 -10.30
N LEU A 308 18.12 12.74 -8.98
CA LEU A 308 19.13 13.52 -8.26
C LEU A 308 20.48 12.79 -8.21
N GLU A 309 20.50 11.49 -7.98
CA GLU A 309 21.72 10.69 -7.98
C GLU A 309 22.44 10.79 -9.33
N ARG A 310 21.72 10.64 -10.44
CA ARG A 310 22.29 10.84 -11.80
C ARG A 310 22.77 12.27 -12.03
N LYS A 311 22.09 13.26 -11.45
CA LYS A 311 22.49 14.66 -11.56
C LYS A 311 23.78 14.93 -10.78
N ILE A 312 23.90 14.37 -9.57
CA ILE A 312 25.12 14.47 -8.73
C ILE A 312 26.30 13.80 -9.43
N GLU A 313 26.11 12.64 -10.04
CA GLU A 313 27.13 11.94 -10.79
C GLU A 313 27.68 12.79 -11.95
N LYS A 314 26.78 13.43 -12.72
CA LYS A 314 27.19 14.37 -13.79
C LYS A 314 27.99 15.56 -13.24
N PHE A 315 27.61 16.12 -12.09
CA PHE A 315 28.38 17.20 -11.46
C PHE A 315 29.74 16.71 -10.96
N ASN A 316 29.83 15.51 -10.40
CA ASN A 316 31.09 14.94 -9.97
C ASN A 316 32.06 14.77 -11.17
N LEU A 317 31.58 14.31 -12.31
CA LEU A 317 32.37 14.23 -13.53
C LEU A 317 32.88 15.62 -13.97
N ALA A 318 32.00 16.63 -13.97
CA ALA A 318 32.38 18.00 -14.33
C ALA A 318 33.37 18.66 -13.34
N ILE A 319 33.40 18.22 -12.09
CA ILE A 319 34.33 18.72 -11.05
C ILE A 319 35.70 18.04 -11.19
N CYS A 320 35.78 16.80 -11.66
CA CYS A 320 37.03 16.04 -11.79
C CYS A 320 37.95 16.52 -12.93
N ASP A 321 37.49 17.37 -13.86
CA ASP A 321 38.25 17.83 -15.03
C ASP A 321 39.24 18.99 -14.72
N GLU A 322 39.71 19.11 -13.46
CA GLU A 322 40.67 20.16 -13.08
C GLU A 322 41.99 20.09 -13.84
N ALA A 323 42.54 18.89 -14.02
CA ALA A 323 43.77 18.67 -14.73
C ALA A 323 43.69 19.12 -16.21
N GLU A 324 42.51 18.90 -16.82
CA GLU A 324 42.26 19.30 -18.21
C GLU A 324 42.11 20.85 -18.34
N LEU A 325 41.47 21.48 -17.36
CA LEU A 325 41.37 22.93 -17.29
C LEU A 325 42.77 23.59 -17.13
N GLU A 326 43.56 23.08 -16.22
CA GLU A 326 44.93 23.57 -16.04
C GLU A 326 45.80 23.39 -17.31
N LYS A 327 45.61 22.25 -18.04
CA LYS A 327 46.24 22.04 -19.32
C LYS A 327 45.83 23.09 -20.35
N LEU A 328 44.56 23.49 -20.40
CA LEU A 328 44.09 24.56 -21.31
C LEU A 328 44.74 25.91 -20.97
N ARG A 329 44.85 26.24 -19.69
CA ARG A 329 45.55 27.46 -19.23
C ARG A 329 47.00 27.44 -19.63
N HIS A 330 47.65 26.31 -19.35
CA HIS A 330 49.06 26.09 -19.65
C HIS A 330 49.36 26.20 -21.16
N PHE A 331 48.51 25.63 -22.02
CA PHE A 331 48.63 25.80 -23.46
C PHE A 331 48.48 27.26 -23.89
N GLY A 332 47.54 28.00 -23.32
CA GLY A 332 47.39 29.45 -23.58
C GLY A 332 48.61 30.26 -23.18
N GLU A 333 49.23 29.96 -22.04
CA GLU A 333 50.44 30.63 -21.52
C GLU A 333 51.65 30.34 -22.42
N LEU A 334 51.90 29.06 -22.76
CA LEU A 334 52.99 28.65 -23.62
C LEU A 334 52.88 29.23 -25.04
N LEU A 335 51.69 29.23 -25.62
CA LEU A 335 51.44 29.85 -26.91
C LEU A 335 51.70 31.36 -26.87
N THR A 336 51.23 32.05 -25.81
CA THR A 336 51.42 33.50 -25.65
C THR A 336 52.90 33.89 -25.53
N ALA A 337 53.69 33.09 -24.80
CA ALA A 337 55.14 33.31 -24.63
C ALA A 337 55.92 33.06 -25.91
N ASN A 338 55.46 32.21 -26.82
CA ASN A 338 56.18 31.81 -28.04
C ASN A 338 55.54 32.37 -29.32
N LEU A 339 54.63 33.36 -29.24
CA LEU A 339 53.95 33.92 -30.43
C LEU A 339 54.88 34.38 -31.55
N HIS A 340 56.07 34.90 -31.18
CA HIS A 340 57.08 35.40 -32.14
C HIS A 340 57.75 34.28 -32.98
N ALA A 341 57.72 33.02 -32.50
CA ALA A 341 58.35 31.89 -33.12
C ALA A 341 57.35 30.99 -33.90
N LEU A 342 56.08 31.28 -33.83
CA LEU A 342 55.04 30.45 -34.45
C LEU A 342 54.67 30.94 -35.85
N PRO A 343 54.74 30.08 -36.88
CA PRO A 343 54.33 30.45 -38.24
C PRO A 343 52.79 30.63 -38.29
N PRO A 344 52.31 31.55 -39.15
CA PRO A 344 50.88 31.71 -39.40
C PRO A 344 50.31 30.43 -40.06
N ARG A 345 49.11 30.01 -39.61
CA ARG A 345 48.38 28.82 -40.11
C ARG A 345 49.04 27.47 -39.80
N ALA A 346 49.80 27.37 -38.71
CA ALA A 346 50.33 26.10 -38.24
C ALA A 346 49.19 25.23 -37.66
N GLU A 347 49.26 23.91 -37.88
CA GLU A 347 48.33 22.94 -37.26
C GLU A 347 48.78 22.54 -35.85
N ASN A 348 50.07 22.69 -35.55
CA ASN A 348 50.64 22.32 -34.26
C ASN A 348 51.77 23.32 -33.90
N ALA A 349 51.90 23.65 -32.65
CA ALA A 349 52.99 24.43 -32.09
C ALA A 349 53.91 23.52 -31.25
N LYS A 350 55.14 23.36 -31.64
CA LYS A 350 56.16 22.68 -30.81
C LYS A 350 56.89 23.77 -29.99
N VAL A 351 56.54 23.85 -28.69
CA VAL A 351 57.04 24.89 -27.76
C VAL A 351 57.74 24.23 -26.58
N LEU A 352 58.73 24.93 -26.01
CA LEU A 352 59.43 24.49 -24.80
C LEU A 352 58.51 24.70 -23.59
N ASP A 353 58.26 23.64 -22.84
CA ASP A 353 57.55 23.70 -21.57
C ASP A 353 58.51 24.01 -20.41
N TYR A 354 58.65 25.25 -20.06
CA TYR A 354 59.55 25.73 -19.01
C TYR A 354 58.97 25.56 -17.60
N TYR A 355 57.77 25.05 -17.46
CA TYR A 355 57.18 24.69 -16.14
C TYR A 355 57.60 23.30 -15.70
N ARG A 356 58.19 22.50 -16.58
CA ARG A 356 58.72 21.18 -16.22
C ARG A 356 60.23 21.25 -15.92
N ASP A 357 60.65 20.42 -14.98
CA ASP A 357 62.08 20.25 -14.68
C ASP A 357 62.45 18.75 -14.81
N PRO A 358 63.25 18.34 -15.82
CA PRO A 358 63.84 19.19 -16.88
C PRO A 358 62.81 19.69 -17.90
N SER A 359 63.08 20.86 -18.49
CA SER A 359 62.21 21.42 -19.54
C SER A 359 62.13 20.52 -20.77
N GLU A 360 60.91 20.24 -21.24
CA GLU A 360 60.62 19.37 -22.37
C GLU A 360 59.83 20.11 -23.44
N TYR A 361 59.99 19.70 -24.73
CA TYR A 361 59.14 20.23 -25.79
C TYR A 361 57.79 19.53 -25.82
N ILE A 362 56.72 20.32 -25.80
CA ILE A 362 55.34 19.82 -25.95
C ILE A 362 54.77 20.29 -27.30
N VAL A 363 53.85 19.50 -27.83
CA VAL A 363 53.10 19.79 -29.04
C VAL A 363 51.69 20.24 -28.67
N ILE A 364 51.34 21.48 -29.01
CA ILE A 364 50.03 22.08 -28.77
C ILE A 364 49.26 22.08 -30.10
N PRO A 365 48.04 21.50 -30.17
CA PRO A 365 47.20 21.55 -31.35
C PRO A 365 46.72 22.98 -31.62
N LEU A 366 46.78 23.44 -32.87
CA LEU A 366 46.31 24.74 -33.30
C LEU A 366 45.24 24.60 -34.39
N ASP A 367 44.35 25.56 -34.42
CA ASP A 367 43.39 25.76 -35.49
C ASP A 367 44.09 26.60 -36.60
N ASN A 368 44.38 25.96 -37.74
CA ASN A 368 45.09 26.58 -38.86
C ASN A 368 44.27 27.68 -39.58
N SER A 369 42.98 27.80 -39.28
CA SER A 369 42.08 28.83 -39.83
C SER A 369 42.25 30.19 -39.16
N VAL A 370 42.87 30.26 -37.98
CA VAL A 370 43.04 31.46 -37.17
C VAL A 370 44.51 31.72 -36.82
N SER A 371 44.84 32.93 -36.39
CA SER A 371 46.21 33.27 -36.02
C SER A 371 46.67 32.54 -34.74
N PRO A 372 47.99 32.40 -34.51
CA PRO A 372 48.51 31.86 -33.25
C PRO A 372 48.04 32.62 -32.01
N ALA A 373 47.90 33.95 -32.10
CA ALA A 373 47.35 34.77 -31.02
C ALA A 373 45.87 34.47 -30.72
N ASP A 374 45.07 34.24 -31.79
CA ASP A 374 43.66 33.87 -31.63
C ASP A 374 43.52 32.44 -31.06
N ASN A 375 44.40 31.53 -31.40
CA ASN A 375 44.49 30.20 -30.80
C ASN A 375 44.77 30.29 -29.29
N ALA A 376 45.74 31.11 -28.87
CA ALA A 376 46.01 31.35 -27.45
C ALA A 376 44.76 31.92 -26.71
N GLN A 377 44.08 32.90 -27.33
CA GLN A 377 42.83 33.45 -26.79
C GLN A 377 41.72 32.40 -26.74
N LYS A 378 41.62 31.47 -27.71
CA LYS A 378 40.69 30.37 -27.75
C LYS A 378 40.89 29.43 -26.55
N TYR A 379 42.14 29.07 -26.23
CA TYR A 379 42.48 28.24 -25.06
C TYR A 379 42.11 28.95 -23.75
N TYR A 380 42.44 30.24 -23.59
CA TYR A 380 42.02 30.99 -22.42
C TYR A 380 40.49 31.14 -22.28
N LYS A 381 39.80 31.30 -23.41
CA LYS A 381 38.33 31.34 -23.40
C LYS A 381 37.72 30.00 -22.94
N GLN A 382 38.29 28.87 -23.42
CA GLN A 382 37.90 27.54 -22.99
C GLN A 382 38.17 27.32 -21.49
N TYR A 383 39.35 27.69 -21.01
CA TYR A 383 39.72 27.65 -19.60
C TYR A 383 38.74 28.45 -18.73
N ARG A 384 38.47 29.69 -19.08
CA ARG A 384 37.52 30.54 -18.32
C ARG A 384 36.11 29.97 -18.29
N LYS A 385 35.64 29.47 -19.44
CA LYS A 385 34.32 28.80 -19.53
C LYS A 385 34.27 27.54 -18.67
N GLY A 386 35.28 26.70 -18.71
CA GLY A 386 35.39 25.51 -17.91
C GLY A 386 35.47 25.80 -16.40
N LYS A 387 36.25 26.83 -15.98
CA LYS A 387 36.35 27.25 -14.59
C LYS A 387 35.00 27.69 -14.01
N VAL A 388 34.26 28.53 -14.74
CA VAL A 388 32.91 28.98 -14.32
C VAL A 388 31.94 27.79 -14.28
N ALA A 389 32.02 26.88 -15.26
CA ALA A 389 31.19 25.68 -15.27
C ALA A 389 31.45 24.76 -14.05
N ARG A 390 32.74 24.59 -13.68
CA ARG A 390 33.15 23.82 -12.49
C ARG A 390 32.66 24.47 -11.19
N GLU A 391 32.86 25.77 -11.01
CA GLU A 391 32.38 26.51 -9.83
C GLU A 391 30.85 26.39 -9.70
N THR A 392 30.13 26.52 -10.82
CA THR A 392 28.68 26.32 -10.87
C THR A 392 28.30 24.85 -10.52
N ALA A 393 29.05 23.86 -11.02
CA ALA A 393 28.79 22.45 -10.73
C ALA A 393 28.98 22.12 -9.25
N VAL A 394 29.98 22.72 -8.56
CA VAL A 394 30.18 22.53 -7.11
C VAL A 394 28.95 23.00 -6.32
N VAL A 395 28.47 24.21 -6.54
CA VAL A 395 27.31 24.79 -5.85
C VAL A 395 26.03 23.98 -6.15
N GLN A 396 25.86 23.59 -7.42
CA GLN A 396 24.70 22.79 -7.83
C GLN A 396 24.73 21.36 -7.25
N ARG A 397 25.92 20.78 -7.10
CA ARG A 397 26.09 19.47 -6.45
C ARG A 397 25.70 19.54 -4.98
N GLU A 398 26.18 20.54 -4.24
CA GLU A 398 25.84 20.73 -2.83
C GLU A 398 24.32 20.87 -2.64
N THR A 399 23.68 21.67 -3.49
CA THR A 399 22.21 21.81 -3.48
C THR A 399 21.51 20.47 -3.76
N ALA A 400 21.99 19.71 -4.75
CA ALA A 400 21.41 18.42 -5.12
C ALA A 400 21.62 17.36 -4.02
N VAL A 401 22.76 17.39 -3.32
CA VAL A 401 23.04 16.48 -2.19
C VAL A 401 22.11 16.80 -1.02
N ALA A 402 21.91 18.07 -0.70
CA ALA A 402 20.97 18.48 0.35
C ALA A 402 19.50 18.06 0.01
N GLU A 403 19.11 18.19 -1.26
CA GLU A 403 17.79 17.76 -1.73
C GLU A 403 17.64 16.23 -1.69
N LEU A 404 18.66 15.48 -2.08
CA LEU A 404 18.70 14.02 -2.01
C LEU A 404 18.57 13.54 -0.56
N SER A 405 19.31 14.15 0.36
CA SER A 405 19.25 13.88 1.78
C SER A 405 17.82 14.06 2.32
N TYR A 406 17.19 15.18 1.99
CA TYR A 406 15.79 15.46 2.36
C TYR A 406 14.80 14.40 1.83
N LEU A 407 14.93 13.97 0.55
CA LEU A 407 14.04 12.97 -0.02
C LEU A 407 14.23 11.58 0.60
N ARG A 408 15.46 11.22 0.97
CA ARG A 408 15.74 10.00 1.71
C ARG A 408 15.11 10.03 3.11
N GLY A 409 15.06 11.20 3.76
CA GLY A 409 14.30 11.39 5.00
C GLY A 409 12.81 11.13 4.83
N LEU A 410 12.20 11.72 3.80
CA LEU A 410 10.78 11.48 3.49
C LEU A 410 10.47 10.00 3.17
N HIS A 411 11.42 9.29 2.56
CA HIS A 411 11.27 7.85 2.32
C HIS A 411 11.25 7.05 3.64
N CYS A 412 12.09 7.45 4.61
CA CYS A 412 12.09 6.87 5.95
C CYS A 412 10.76 7.15 6.69
N ASP A 413 10.27 8.39 6.64
CA ASP A 413 8.98 8.78 7.23
C ASP A 413 7.82 7.97 6.62
N LEU A 414 7.86 7.73 5.30
CA LEU A 414 6.86 6.93 4.60
C LEU A 414 6.86 5.46 5.06
N SER A 415 8.03 4.90 5.35
CA SER A 415 8.17 3.53 5.87
C SER A 415 7.58 3.37 7.27
N ASN A 416 7.57 4.45 8.05
CA ASN A 416 7.02 4.51 9.42
C ASN A 416 5.54 4.91 9.45
N CYS A 417 4.91 5.11 8.28
CA CYS A 417 3.53 5.58 8.14
C CYS A 417 2.54 4.49 8.53
N ALA A 418 1.75 4.71 9.59
CA ALA A 418 0.78 3.75 10.12
C ALA A 418 -0.68 4.12 9.85
N SER A 419 -0.97 5.36 9.41
CA SER A 419 -2.33 5.84 9.24
C SER A 419 -2.52 6.65 7.94
N GLU A 420 -3.76 6.75 7.48
CA GLU A 420 -4.10 7.59 6.33
C GLU A 420 -3.81 9.09 6.59
N SER A 421 -3.93 9.55 7.83
CA SER A 421 -3.59 10.93 8.20
C SER A 421 -2.09 11.19 8.07
N ASP A 422 -1.24 10.24 8.46
CA ASP A 422 0.22 10.34 8.33
C ASP A 422 0.60 10.44 6.84
N LEU A 423 0.02 9.58 6.00
CA LEU A 423 0.24 9.58 4.55
C LEU A 423 -0.19 10.88 3.88
N ASN A 424 -1.32 11.46 4.29
CA ASN A 424 -1.81 12.71 3.75
C ASN A 424 -0.91 13.89 4.13
N GLU A 425 -0.31 13.92 5.32
CA GLU A 425 0.67 14.94 5.72
C GLU A 425 1.93 14.86 4.85
N ILE A 426 2.50 13.66 4.64
CA ILE A 426 3.66 13.45 3.75
C ILE A 426 3.31 13.87 2.31
N ARG A 427 2.13 13.50 1.83
CA ARG A 427 1.69 13.91 0.48
C ARG A 427 1.55 15.42 0.35
N GLN A 428 1.02 16.08 1.35
CA GLN A 428 0.90 17.55 1.36
C GLN A 428 2.28 18.20 1.33
N GLU A 429 3.25 17.68 2.09
CA GLU A 429 4.63 18.14 2.09
C GLU A 429 5.26 18.00 0.69
N LEU A 430 5.04 16.85 0.01
CA LEU A 430 5.50 16.64 -1.37
C LEU A 430 4.83 17.60 -2.39
N VAL A 431 3.58 17.98 -2.17
CA VAL A 431 2.88 18.99 -2.99
C VAL A 431 3.49 20.38 -2.75
N GLU A 432 3.75 20.76 -1.50
CA GLU A 432 4.38 22.03 -1.13
C GLU A 432 5.80 22.16 -1.69
N GLN A 433 6.54 21.05 -1.77
CA GLN A 433 7.85 20.97 -2.41
C GLN A 433 7.79 20.86 -3.95
N GLY A 434 6.60 20.82 -4.56
CA GLY A 434 6.41 20.77 -6.00
C GLY A 434 6.73 19.40 -6.66
N LEU A 435 6.92 18.35 -5.87
CA LEU A 435 7.21 17.00 -6.36
C LEU A 435 5.95 16.25 -6.83
N ILE A 436 4.80 16.57 -6.25
CA ILE A 436 3.48 16.08 -6.65
C ILE A 436 2.62 17.27 -7.08
N ARG A 437 1.91 17.13 -8.19
CA ARG A 437 0.93 18.14 -8.63
C ARG A 437 -0.34 18.04 -7.80
N ASP A 438 -0.81 19.18 -7.31
CA ASP A 438 -2.09 19.25 -6.59
C ASP A 438 -3.26 18.98 -7.55
N SER A 439 -3.87 17.81 -7.40
CA SER A 439 -5.05 17.42 -8.21
C SER A 439 -6.31 18.22 -7.85
N SER A 440 -6.34 18.90 -6.70
CA SER A 440 -7.49 19.71 -6.27
C SER A 440 -7.59 21.02 -7.08
N ARG A 441 -6.48 21.60 -7.52
CA ARG A 441 -6.45 22.78 -8.38
C ARG A 441 -7.03 22.53 -9.78
N ARG A 442 -6.84 21.32 -10.35
CA ARG A 442 -7.42 20.96 -11.66
C ARG A 442 -8.95 20.88 -11.66
N LYS A 443 -9.58 20.55 -10.51
CA LYS A 443 -11.06 20.56 -10.40
C LYS A 443 -11.61 21.97 -10.31
N ALA A 444 -10.88 22.92 -9.73
CA ALA A 444 -11.27 24.33 -9.68
C ALA A 444 -11.16 25.04 -11.04
N GLU A 445 -10.19 24.66 -11.87
CA GLU A 445 -9.98 25.28 -13.21
C GLU A 445 -10.93 24.73 -14.29
N ARG A 446 -11.53 23.55 -14.12
CA ARG A 446 -12.49 22.96 -15.07
C ARG A 446 -13.97 23.18 -14.73
N GLY A 447 -14.29 23.71 -13.55
CA GLY A 447 -15.64 24.01 -13.11
C GLY A 447 -16.00 25.47 -13.37
N LYS A 448 -16.90 25.75 -14.32
CA LYS A 448 -17.57 27.05 -14.40
C LYS A 448 -18.22 27.36 -13.03
N PRO A 449 -18.15 28.60 -12.51
CA PRO A 449 -18.72 28.92 -11.21
C PRO A 449 -20.25 28.76 -11.25
N SER A 450 -20.76 27.71 -10.65
CA SER A 450 -22.20 27.58 -10.38
C SER A 450 -22.57 28.57 -9.27
N LYS A 451 -23.50 29.47 -9.56
CA LYS A 451 -23.92 30.59 -8.71
C LYS A 451 -24.71 30.18 -7.44
N ASN A 452 -24.95 28.90 -7.19
CA ASN A 452 -25.63 28.43 -5.96
C ASN A 452 -25.07 27.08 -5.52
N GLY A 453 -24.07 27.11 -4.65
CA GLY A 453 -23.56 25.90 -4.03
C GLY A 453 -22.67 26.28 -2.84
N LYS A 454 -23.17 26.14 -1.62
CA LYS A 454 -22.34 26.09 -0.41
C LYS A 454 -21.29 25.01 -0.65
N GLY A 455 -20.05 25.42 -0.92
CA GLY A 455 -18.93 24.49 -1.14
C GLY A 455 -18.85 23.51 0.03
N ALA A 456 -19.04 22.26 -0.24
CA ALA A 456 -18.70 21.19 0.69
C ALA A 456 -17.21 21.36 1.00
N LYS A 457 -16.90 21.93 2.18
CA LYS A 457 -15.58 21.85 2.80
C LYS A 457 -15.28 20.37 2.90
N GLY A 458 -14.41 19.84 2.03
CA GLY A 458 -13.87 18.50 2.19
C GLY A 458 -13.43 18.39 3.64
N SER A 459 -13.93 17.41 4.37
CA SER A 459 -13.61 17.18 5.76
C SER A 459 -12.10 16.99 5.84
N LYS A 460 -11.39 18.02 6.34
CA LYS A 460 -9.97 17.88 6.66
C LYS A 460 -9.92 16.84 7.78
N LEU A 461 -9.32 15.70 7.50
CA LEU A 461 -8.97 14.75 8.55
C LEU A 461 -8.22 15.49 9.67
N PRO A 462 -8.47 15.15 10.93
CA PRO A 462 -7.72 15.74 12.03
C PRO A 462 -6.22 15.51 11.81
N PRO A 463 -5.37 16.49 12.16
CA PRO A 463 -3.93 16.35 12.00
C PRO A 463 -3.43 15.14 12.80
N SER A 464 -2.50 14.41 12.21
CA SER A 464 -1.84 13.27 12.84
C SER A 464 -1.19 13.70 14.17
N ARG A 465 -1.20 12.81 15.16
CA ARG A 465 -0.57 13.04 16.47
C ARG A 465 0.77 12.32 16.54
N PRO A 466 1.80 12.90 17.20
CA PRO A 466 3.07 12.23 17.42
C PRO A 466 2.86 10.94 18.24
N HIS A 467 3.72 9.96 18.10
CA HIS A 467 3.70 8.81 18.99
C HIS A 467 4.00 9.27 20.42
N LYS A 468 3.28 8.72 21.37
CA LYS A 468 3.43 8.99 22.78
C LYS A 468 3.74 7.69 23.52
N TYR A 469 4.90 7.65 24.17
CA TYR A 469 5.34 6.53 24.98
C TYR A 469 5.46 6.98 26.44
N LEU A 470 5.39 6.01 27.34
CA LEU A 470 5.69 6.18 28.76
C LEU A 470 6.97 5.39 29.05
N SER A 471 7.99 6.05 29.59
CA SER A 471 9.23 5.39 30.00
C SER A 471 8.99 4.47 31.20
N SER A 472 9.99 3.63 31.50
CA SER A 472 9.98 2.80 32.72
C SER A 472 9.90 3.61 34.00
N ASP A 473 10.35 4.87 33.98
CA ASP A 473 10.30 5.81 35.09
C ASP A 473 9.00 6.64 35.12
N GLY A 474 8.03 6.36 34.22
CA GLY A 474 6.76 7.07 34.14
C GLY A 474 6.83 8.44 33.46
N ILE A 475 7.89 8.74 32.70
CA ILE A 475 8.08 10.01 31.99
C ILE A 475 7.56 9.90 30.56
N GLU A 476 6.89 10.96 30.07
CA GLU A 476 6.34 10.99 28.73
C GLU A 476 7.44 11.25 27.67
N ILE A 477 7.49 10.40 26.65
CA ILE A 477 8.36 10.53 25.49
C ILE A 477 7.50 10.69 24.23
N PHE A 478 7.76 11.70 23.44
CA PHE A 478 7.06 11.99 22.19
C PHE A 478 7.99 11.77 21.00
N VAL A 479 7.48 11.12 19.96
CA VAL A 479 8.23 10.85 18.72
C VAL A 479 7.44 11.39 17.54
N GLY A 480 8.05 12.27 16.76
CA GLY A 480 7.44 12.80 15.54
C GLY A 480 7.44 11.77 14.43
N LYS A 481 6.41 11.78 13.56
CA LYS A 481 6.20 10.79 12.51
C LYS A 481 6.63 11.29 11.11
N ASN A 482 6.80 12.59 10.94
CA ASN A 482 7.20 13.24 9.69
C ASN A 482 7.83 14.62 9.98
N ASN A 483 8.46 15.21 8.97
CA ASN A 483 9.17 16.47 9.09
C ASN A 483 8.30 17.63 9.60
N THR A 484 7.06 17.73 9.12
CA THR A 484 6.11 18.77 9.59
C THR A 484 5.76 18.58 11.05
N GLN A 485 5.60 17.34 11.47
CA GLN A 485 5.29 16.98 12.85
C GLN A 485 6.50 17.16 13.77
N ASN A 486 7.72 16.83 13.29
CA ASN A 486 8.99 17.10 13.96
C ASN A 486 9.14 18.59 14.28
N ASP A 487 8.81 19.47 13.33
CA ASP A 487 8.81 20.92 13.55
C ASP A 487 7.79 21.35 14.62
N ARG A 488 6.55 20.86 14.52
CA ARG A 488 5.50 21.18 15.51
C ARG A 488 5.87 20.70 16.91
N LEU A 489 6.35 19.49 17.01
CA LEU A 489 6.77 18.88 18.27
C LEU A 489 7.89 19.68 18.91
N THR A 490 8.94 20.00 18.16
CA THR A 490 10.12 20.71 18.67
C THR A 490 9.82 22.16 19.00
N PHE A 491 9.10 22.91 18.13
CA PHE A 491 9.02 24.37 18.28
C PHE A 491 7.70 24.89 18.86
N LYS A 492 6.61 24.07 18.81
CA LYS A 492 5.28 24.51 19.27
C LYS A 492 4.73 23.74 20.46
N GLN A 493 5.19 22.50 20.67
CA GLN A 493 4.61 21.60 21.68
C GLN A 493 5.57 21.30 22.84
N SER A 494 6.88 21.58 22.69
CA SER A 494 7.90 21.33 23.71
C SER A 494 8.27 22.60 24.45
N ALA A 495 8.53 22.45 25.75
CA ALA A 495 9.05 23.50 26.61
C ALA A 495 10.58 23.70 26.40
N PRO A 496 11.15 24.87 26.71
CA PRO A 496 12.59 25.12 26.57
C PRO A 496 13.48 24.16 27.37
N GLU A 497 13.00 23.64 28.49
CA GLU A 497 13.72 22.71 29.38
C GLU A 497 13.55 21.25 29.02
N ASP A 498 12.63 20.91 28.13
CA ASP A 498 12.49 19.55 27.61
C ASP A 498 13.78 19.11 26.90
N THR A 499 14.04 17.83 26.88
CA THR A 499 15.21 17.27 26.18
C THR A 499 14.80 16.77 24.81
N TRP A 500 15.51 17.26 23.80
CA TRP A 500 15.38 16.89 22.41
C TRP A 500 16.48 15.89 22.06
N LEU A 501 16.11 14.84 21.29
CA LEU A 501 17.03 13.81 20.79
C LEU A 501 16.84 13.61 19.29
N HIS A 502 17.92 13.25 18.60
CA HIS A 502 17.93 12.88 17.19
C HIS A 502 19.17 12.05 16.86
N THR A 503 19.08 11.18 15.88
CA THR A 503 20.24 10.42 15.37
C THR A 503 21.24 11.35 14.69
N LYS A 504 22.52 11.22 15.05
CA LYS A 504 23.58 12.07 14.54
C LYS A 504 23.84 11.80 13.06
N ASP A 505 23.81 12.85 12.23
CA ASP A 505 24.11 12.80 10.79
C ASP A 505 23.25 11.80 9.96
N ILE A 506 22.16 11.30 10.56
CA ILE A 506 21.26 10.31 9.95
C ILE A 506 19.83 10.85 10.04
N HIS A 507 19.04 10.67 8.97
CA HIS A 507 17.63 11.04 9.01
C HIS A 507 16.83 10.20 9.99
N GLY A 508 15.99 10.86 10.78
CA GLY A 508 15.16 10.21 11.79
C GLY A 508 14.11 11.16 12.38
N SER A 509 13.36 10.64 13.32
CA SER A 509 12.36 11.39 14.06
C SER A 509 12.97 12.26 15.15
N HIS A 510 12.37 13.43 15.38
CA HIS A 510 12.64 14.18 16.60
C HIS A 510 11.97 13.49 17.78
N VAL A 511 12.72 13.24 18.83
CA VAL A 511 12.23 12.66 20.08
C VAL A 511 12.31 13.72 21.18
N ILE A 512 11.25 13.87 21.95
CA ILE A 512 11.17 14.83 23.06
C ILE A 512 10.84 14.10 24.35
N ILE A 513 11.70 14.24 25.34
CA ILE A 513 11.41 13.84 26.72
C ILE A 513 10.82 15.06 27.43
N ARG A 514 9.57 14.95 27.85
CA ARG A 514 8.88 16.03 28.57
C ARG A 514 9.16 15.91 30.07
N PHE A 515 10.26 16.51 30.48
CA PHE A 515 10.69 16.49 31.88
C PHE A 515 11.59 17.69 32.21
N ALA A 516 11.21 18.44 33.23
CA ALA A 516 11.99 19.60 33.73
C ALA A 516 12.87 19.15 34.90
N GLY A 517 14.03 18.61 34.62
CA GLY A 517 14.98 18.13 35.65
C GLY A 517 16.11 17.32 35.06
N GLU A 518 16.84 16.61 35.92
CA GLU A 518 17.85 15.65 35.52
C GLU A 518 17.11 14.36 35.09
N ILE A 519 17.35 13.93 33.84
CA ILE A 519 16.66 12.79 33.25
C ILE A 519 17.28 11.51 33.78
N PRO A 520 16.46 10.55 34.27
CA PRO A 520 16.96 9.24 34.64
C PRO A 520 17.69 8.56 33.49
N PRO A 521 18.84 7.92 33.74
CA PRO A 521 19.63 7.28 32.67
C PRO A 521 18.83 6.30 31.84
N LYS A 522 17.95 5.51 32.45
CA LYS A 522 17.09 4.54 31.77
C LYS A 522 16.08 5.20 30.82
N THR A 523 15.42 6.27 31.24
CA THR A 523 14.55 7.06 30.38
C THR A 523 15.31 7.65 29.18
N LEU A 524 16.56 8.10 29.39
CA LEU A 524 17.40 8.64 28.31
C LEU A 524 17.78 7.55 27.30
N GLU A 525 18.13 6.34 27.76
CA GLU A 525 18.42 5.18 26.92
C GLU A 525 17.18 4.77 26.10
N GLU A 526 16.02 4.68 26.72
CA GLU A 526 14.75 4.35 26.06
C GLU A 526 14.39 5.38 24.99
N ALA A 527 14.56 6.67 25.27
CA ALA A 527 14.32 7.73 24.30
C ALA A 527 15.33 7.73 23.14
N ALA A 528 16.61 7.42 23.43
CA ALA A 528 17.64 7.27 22.41
C ALA A 528 17.38 6.03 21.52
N ALA A 529 16.93 4.92 22.11
CA ALA A 529 16.53 3.73 21.36
C ALA A 529 15.32 4.02 20.44
N LEU A 530 14.33 4.79 20.90
CA LEU A 530 13.23 5.26 20.07
C LEU A 530 13.73 6.16 18.92
N ALA A 531 14.68 7.06 19.16
CA ALA A 531 15.27 7.90 18.11
C ALA A 531 15.99 7.06 17.04
N ALA A 532 16.76 6.05 17.46
CA ALA A 532 17.44 5.13 16.55
C ALA A 532 16.46 4.23 15.78
N TYR A 533 15.41 3.72 16.42
CA TYR A 533 14.38 2.88 15.81
C TYR A 533 13.56 3.61 14.75
N TYR A 534 13.21 4.89 14.99
CA TYR A 534 12.49 5.74 14.04
C TYR A 534 13.43 6.52 13.12
N SER A 535 14.58 5.95 12.77
CA SER A 535 15.55 6.53 11.84
C SER A 535 15.92 5.55 10.73
N GLN A 536 16.72 6.01 9.77
CA GLN A 536 17.31 5.15 8.74
C GLN A 536 18.27 4.10 9.30
N ALA A 537 18.74 4.27 10.53
CA ALA A 537 19.64 3.34 11.22
C ALA A 537 18.92 2.26 12.04
N ARG A 538 17.62 2.03 11.83
CA ARG A 538 16.80 1.06 12.58
C ARG A 538 17.43 -0.34 12.69
N GLY A 539 18.07 -0.84 11.63
CA GLY A 539 18.71 -2.15 11.59
C GLY A 539 20.21 -2.13 11.89
N SER A 540 20.75 -0.99 12.35
CA SER A 540 22.19 -0.83 12.60
C SER A 540 22.50 -0.99 14.09
N SER A 541 23.69 -1.49 14.40
CA SER A 541 24.22 -1.49 15.76
C SER A 541 25.01 -0.21 16.04
N ALA A 542 25.13 0.17 17.31
CA ALA A 542 25.94 1.30 17.78
C ALA A 542 25.59 2.64 17.12
N VAL A 543 24.29 2.97 17.05
CA VAL A 543 23.79 4.20 16.44
C VAL A 543 24.08 5.41 17.35
N PRO A 544 24.78 6.45 16.87
CA PRO A 544 25.00 7.66 17.65
C PRO A 544 23.72 8.52 17.67
N VAL A 545 23.26 8.88 18.85
CA VAL A 545 22.10 9.73 19.11
C VAL A 545 22.56 10.96 19.88
N ASP A 546 22.36 12.13 19.30
CA ASP A 546 22.62 13.39 19.95
C ASP A 546 21.41 13.83 20.78
N TYR A 547 21.67 14.36 21.97
CA TYR A 547 20.63 14.94 22.82
C TYR A 547 21.08 16.28 23.42
N THR A 548 20.13 17.20 23.52
CA THR A 548 20.34 18.54 24.09
C THR A 548 19.04 19.12 24.63
N LYS A 549 19.11 20.21 25.42
CA LYS A 549 17.89 20.92 25.82
C LYS A 549 17.26 21.61 24.61
N ARG A 550 15.93 21.58 24.51
CA ARG A 550 15.18 22.14 23.38
C ARG A 550 15.53 23.61 23.10
N ARG A 551 15.85 24.43 24.11
CA ARG A 551 16.28 25.83 23.95
C ARG A 551 17.52 26.00 23.07
N TYR A 552 18.36 24.99 22.93
CA TYR A 552 19.55 25.01 22.08
C TYR A 552 19.28 24.52 20.64
N VAL A 553 18.06 24.13 20.34
CA VAL A 553 17.63 23.71 18.99
C VAL A 553 16.98 24.90 18.27
N LYS A 554 17.49 25.26 17.10
CA LYS A 554 17.00 26.38 16.28
C LYS A 554 16.71 25.94 14.87
N LYS A 555 15.73 26.57 14.23
CA LYS A 555 15.46 26.39 12.80
C LYS A 555 16.13 27.49 11.99
N PRO A 556 17.02 27.15 11.01
CA PRO A 556 17.58 28.13 10.10
C PRO A 556 16.48 28.80 9.27
N SER A 557 16.69 30.10 8.94
CA SER A 557 15.77 30.83 8.06
C SER A 557 15.72 30.17 6.68
N GLY A 558 14.51 29.89 6.17
CA GLY A 558 14.31 29.23 4.87
C GLY A 558 14.57 27.73 4.84
N ALA A 559 14.91 27.10 5.97
CA ALA A 559 15.13 25.66 6.03
C ALA A 559 13.84 24.86 5.80
N LYS A 560 13.97 23.69 5.17
CA LYS A 560 12.88 22.74 4.96
C LYS A 560 12.31 22.25 6.30
N PRO A 561 11.05 21.74 6.31
CA PRO A 561 10.51 21.12 7.51
C PRO A 561 11.43 20.01 8.05
N GLY A 562 11.54 19.87 9.37
CA GLY A 562 12.41 18.90 10.04
C GLY A 562 13.89 19.27 10.12
N SER A 563 14.36 20.28 9.39
CA SER A 563 15.76 20.70 9.44
C SER A 563 16.02 21.62 10.62
N VAL A 564 16.98 21.26 11.46
CA VAL A 564 17.38 22.03 12.66
C VAL A 564 18.88 22.13 12.78
N ILE A 565 19.35 23.17 13.46
CA ILE A 565 20.72 23.30 13.99
C ILE A 565 20.63 23.31 15.51
N TYR A 566 21.58 22.66 16.15
CA TYR A 566 21.62 22.54 17.61
C TYR A 566 23.04 22.69 18.14
N THR A 567 23.12 23.04 19.39
CA THR A 567 24.38 23.23 20.11
C THR A 567 24.29 22.60 21.49
N ASN A 568 25.43 22.51 22.21
CA ASN A 568 25.50 21.91 23.55
C ASN A 568 25.00 20.47 23.64
N GLN A 569 25.13 19.74 22.53
CA GLN A 569 24.73 18.34 22.48
C GLN A 569 25.74 17.42 23.20
N ARG A 570 25.18 16.31 23.69
CA ARG A 570 25.93 15.13 24.09
C ARG A 570 25.49 13.97 23.20
N THR A 571 26.39 13.02 22.96
CA THR A 571 26.12 11.85 22.11
C THR A 571 26.05 10.59 22.96
N LEU A 572 25.00 9.80 22.77
CA LEU A 572 24.84 8.47 23.32
C LEU A 572 24.89 7.45 22.17
N ILE A 573 25.60 6.35 22.35
CA ILE A 573 25.66 5.26 21.39
C ILE A 573 24.69 4.17 21.83
N ILE A 574 23.70 3.85 21.01
CA ILE A 574 22.64 2.90 21.33
C ILE A 574 22.43 1.90 20.18
N THR A 575 22.13 0.65 20.49
CA THR A 575 21.61 -0.32 19.53
C THR A 575 20.11 -0.42 19.72
N PRO A 576 19.28 -0.12 18.67
CA PRO A 576 17.83 -0.24 18.79
C PRO A 576 17.46 -1.71 19.07
N ASP A 577 16.70 -1.92 20.13
CA ASP A 577 16.15 -3.22 20.54
C ASP A 577 14.62 -3.19 20.37
N GLU A 578 14.11 -4.01 19.47
CA GLU A 578 12.67 -4.08 19.19
C GLU A 578 11.88 -4.62 20.39
N ASP A 579 12.42 -5.55 21.13
CA ASP A 579 11.75 -6.13 22.31
C ASP A 579 11.62 -5.08 23.42
N MET A 580 12.67 -4.30 23.66
CA MET A 580 12.63 -3.17 24.59
C MET A 580 11.58 -2.12 24.15
N ILE A 581 11.56 -1.74 22.87
CA ILE A 581 10.62 -0.75 22.35
C ILE A 581 9.18 -1.24 22.44
N ASN A 582 8.93 -2.52 22.14
CA ASN A 582 7.61 -3.14 22.26
C ASN A 582 7.13 -3.26 23.72
N SER A 583 8.05 -3.32 24.67
CA SER A 583 7.74 -3.32 26.10
C SER A 583 7.31 -1.95 26.64
N LEU A 584 7.68 -0.86 25.95
CA LEU A 584 7.27 0.49 26.33
C LEU A 584 5.76 0.70 26.11
N LYS A 585 5.08 1.21 27.12
CA LYS A 585 3.65 1.49 27.03
C LYS A 585 3.38 2.60 26.04
N LYS A 586 2.87 2.25 24.87
CA LYS A 586 2.39 3.21 23.86
C LYS A 586 1.00 3.72 24.29
N LEU A 587 0.83 5.05 24.33
CA LEU A 587 -0.39 5.69 24.82
C LEU A 587 -1.35 6.13 23.68
N ASN A 588 -0.92 6.06 22.41
CA ASN A 588 -1.74 6.38 21.23
C ASN A 588 -1.30 5.65 19.96
#